data_f2d42a9cdcc922d2752aa5d1d436d3a4
#
_entry.id   f2d42a9cdcc922d2752aa5d1d436d3a4
#
_cell.length_a   1.000
_cell.length_b   1.000
_cell.length_c   1.000
_cell.angle_alpha   90.00
_cell.angle_beta   90.00
_cell.angle_gamma   90.00
#
_symmetry.space_group_name_H-M   'P 1'
#
loop_
_entity.id
_entity.type
_entity.pdbx_description
1 polymer ?
#
loop_
_entity_poly.entity_id
_entity_poly.type
_entity_poly.pdbx_seq_one_letter_code
_entity_poly.pdbx_strand_id
1 'polypeptide(L)'
;MVSTVPAITNRERLIAHSRRLFTEHGFAEVSVDQIAAAAGLTKGAVYYQFRDKTDLFRAACEAMLVDVGHAVDEATMGVTEHAVDEIVTGGDKWLDVYESPEMRRMLLIDGPAVLGVQAWMTLQEPVGVGLIAHALGHLVEAEMLRDEDVPALAHLLFGAFVQGALRIAASAEPEQTSLEVRQAIRLLTEGLMKRNRL
;
A
#
# COMPACT_ATOMS: atom_id res chain seq x y z
N MET A 1 -25.04 19.68 -19.94
CA MET A 1 -23.63 19.26 -20.26
C MET A 1 -23.55 17.79 -20.02
N VAL A 2 -23.41 16.97 -21.05
CA VAL A 2 -23.23 15.52 -20.93
C VAL A 2 -21.77 15.31 -20.53
N SER A 3 -21.52 14.89 -19.28
CA SER A 3 -20.20 14.51 -18.82
C SER A 3 -19.80 13.22 -19.54
N THR A 4 -18.94 13.34 -20.53
CA THR A 4 -18.37 12.19 -21.24
C THR A 4 -17.38 11.52 -20.29
N VAL A 5 -17.76 10.39 -19.69
CA VAL A 5 -16.82 9.53 -18.96
C VAL A 5 -15.75 9.10 -19.98
N PRO A 6 -14.46 9.36 -19.73
CA PRO A 6 -13.41 8.99 -20.67
C PRO A 6 -13.43 7.46 -20.87
N ALA A 7 -13.27 7.03 -22.11
CA ALA A 7 -13.24 5.60 -22.43
C ALA A 7 -12.00 4.97 -21.79
N ILE A 8 -12.21 3.85 -21.06
CA ILE A 8 -11.14 3.07 -20.44
C ILE A 8 -10.13 2.65 -21.51
N THR A 9 -8.87 2.97 -21.32
CA THR A 9 -7.78 2.67 -22.26
C THR A 9 -7.46 1.17 -22.28
N ASN A 10 -6.81 0.70 -23.34
CA ASN A 10 -6.34 -0.69 -23.40
C ASN A 10 -5.34 -1.00 -22.26
N ARG A 11 -4.53 -0.02 -21.85
CA ARG A 11 -3.59 -0.17 -20.74
C ARG A 11 -4.33 -0.40 -19.42
N GLU A 12 -5.33 0.40 -19.12
CA GLU A 12 -6.14 0.26 -17.90
C GLU A 12 -6.92 -1.06 -17.88
N ARG A 13 -7.47 -1.47 -19.04
CA ARG A 13 -8.12 -2.79 -19.17
C ARG A 13 -7.16 -3.93 -18.85
N LEU A 14 -5.94 -3.89 -19.40
CA LEU A 14 -4.90 -4.89 -19.13
C LEU A 14 -4.53 -4.93 -17.64
N ILE A 15 -4.33 -3.79 -17.01
CA ILE A 15 -4.04 -3.68 -15.58
C ILE A 15 -5.18 -4.30 -14.74
N ALA A 16 -6.43 -3.92 -15.01
CA ALA A 16 -7.58 -4.42 -14.26
C ALA A 16 -7.74 -5.94 -14.37
N HIS A 17 -7.62 -6.50 -15.59
CA HIS A 17 -7.72 -7.94 -15.80
C HIS A 17 -6.51 -8.71 -15.23
N SER A 18 -5.30 -8.14 -15.31
CA SER A 18 -4.11 -8.76 -14.73
C SER A 18 -4.17 -8.78 -13.21
N ARG A 19 -4.60 -7.67 -12.57
CA ARG A 19 -4.84 -7.61 -11.13
C ARG A 19 -5.73 -8.77 -10.67
N ARG A 20 -6.91 -8.95 -11.29
CA ARG A 20 -7.82 -10.03 -10.97
C ARG A 20 -7.18 -11.42 -11.14
N LEU A 21 -6.57 -11.69 -12.29
CA LEU A 21 -5.96 -12.99 -12.57
C LEU A 21 -4.80 -13.31 -11.63
N PHE A 22 -3.91 -12.35 -11.37
CA PHE A 22 -2.80 -12.55 -10.43
C PHE A 22 -3.29 -12.80 -9.00
N THR A 23 -4.35 -12.12 -8.58
CA THR A 23 -4.97 -12.35 -7.27
C THR A 23 -5.56 -13.76 -7.16
N GLU A 24 -6.30 -14.20 -8.18
CA GLU A 24 -6.98 -15.49 -8.18
C GLU A 24 -5.98 -16.67 -8.29
N HIS A 25 -4.98 -16.56 -9.18
CA HIS A 25 -4.11 -17.68 -9.55
C HIS A 25 -2.65 -17.52 -9.14
N GLY A 26 -2.20 -16.31 -8.81
CA GLY A 26 -0.80 -15.97 -8.55
C GLY A 26 0.01 -15.67 -9.80
N PHE A 27 1.15 -15.02 -9.60
CA PHE A 27 1.99 -14.58 -10.71
C PHE A 27 2.47 -15.75 -11.60
N ALA A 28 2.90 -16.85 -10.99
CA ALA A 28 3.51 -17.96 -11.74
C ALA A 28 2.55 -18.59 -12.77
N GLU A 29 1.30 -18.86 -12.35
CA GLU A 29 0.31 -19.61 -13.12
C GLU A 29 -0.40 -18.78 -14.20
N VAL A 30 -0.31 -17.46 -14.15
CA VAL A 30 -0.96 -16.56 -15.11
C VAL A 30 -0.04 -16.30 -16.30
N SER A 31 -0.52 -16.54 -17.52
CA SER A 31 0.17 -16.23 -18.77
C SER A 31 -0.29 -14.91 -19.37
N VAL A 32 0.58 -14.30 -20.21
CA VAL A 32 0.24 -13.09 -20.98
C VAL A 32 -0.94 -13.35 -21.93
N ASP A 33 -1.04 -14.56 -22.48
CA ASP A 33 -2.15 -14.94 -23.37
C ASP A 33 -3.50 -14.96 -22.64
N GLN A 34 -3.53 -15.45 -21.39
CA GLN A 34 -4.75 -15.42 -20.55
C GLN A 34 -5.17 -13.98 -20.23
N ILE A 35 -4.21 -13.09 -19.90
CA ILE A 35 -4.51 -11.69 -19.63
C ILE A 35 -5.04 -10.99 -20.89
N ALA A 36 -4.41 -11.20 -22.04
CA ALA A 36 -4.83 -10.65 -23.32
C ALA A 36 -6.27 -11.09 -23.65
N ALA A 37 -6.55 -12.40 -23.55
CA ALA A 37 -7.88 -12.95 -23.79
C ALA A 37 -8.93 -12.37 -22.84
N ALA A 38 -8.64 -12.29 -21.54
CA ALA A 38 -9.54 -11.72 -20.53
C ALA A 38 -9.84 -10.24 -20.80
N ALA A 39 -8.85 -9.48 -21.27
CA ALA A 39 -9.02 -8.09 -21.65
C ALA A 39 -9.69 -7.88 -23.02
N GLY A 40 -9.95 -8.94 -23.79
CA GLY A 40 -10.46 -8.85 -25.16
C GLY A 40 -9.47 -8.22 -26.13
N LEU A 41 -8.16 -8.46 -25.91
CA LEU A 41 -7.05 -7.90 -26.68
C LEU A 41 -6.16 -9.00 -27.22
N THR A 42 -5.26 -8.65 -28.14
CA THR A 42 -4.25 -9.57 -28.67
C THR A 42 -2.99 -9.57 -27.78
N LYS A 43 -2.20 -10.65 -27.82
CA LYS A 43 -0.88 -10.72 -27.19
C LYS A 43 0.05 -9.58 -27.64
N GLY A 44 -0.01 -9.20 -28.91
CA GLY A 44 0.73 -8.07 -29.47
C GLY A 44 0.35 -6.74 -28.82
N ALA A 45 -0.94 -6.54 -28.49
CA ALA A 45 -1.40 -5.35 -27.78
C ALA A 45 -0.86 -5.28 -26.36
N VAL A 46 -0.65 -6.42 -25.69
CA VAL A 46 0.00 -6.46 -24.36
C VAL A 46 1.45 -6.01 -24.47
N TYR A 47 2.23 -6.61 -25.39
CA TYR A 47 3.65 -6.27 -25.57
C TYR A 47 3.91 -4.86 -26.14
N TYR A 48 2.87 -4.25 -26.73
CA TYR A 48 2.92 -2.83 -27.08
C TYR A 48 2.88 -1.92 -25.84
N GLN A 49 2.18 -2.34 -24.79
CA GLN A 49 1.99 -1.55 -23.56
C GLN A 49 2.98 -1.90 -22.45
N PHE A 50 3.45 -3.14 -22.40
CA PHE A 50 4.29 -3.67 -21.33
C PHE A 50 5.40 -4.53 -21.92
N ARG A 51 6.62 -4.38 -21.37
CA ARG A 51 7.80 -5.12 -21.85
C ARG A 51 7.67 -6.64 -21.69
N ASP A 52 7.12 -7.03 -20.54
CA ASP A 52 6.96 -8.43 -20.15
C ASP A 52 5.84 -8.58 -19.07
N LYS A 53 5.65 -9.82 -18.61
CA LYS A 53 4.66 -10.13 -17.57
C LYS A 53 4.98 -9.46 -16.24
N THR A 54 6.26 -9.30 -15.91
CA THR A 54 6.71 -8.65 -14.68
C THR A 54 6.41 -7.15 -14.69
N ASP A 55 6.59 -6.49 -15.84
CA ASP A 55 6.25 -5.09 -16.03
C ASP A 55 4.74 -4.83 -15.88
N LEU A 56 3.91 -5.73 -16.43
CA LEU A 56 2.46 -5.69 -16.24
C LEU A 56 2.05 -5.97 -14.77
N PHE A 57 2.73 -6.91 -14.09
CA PHE A 57 2.52 -7.18 -12.68
C PHE A 57 2.87 -5.96 -11.81
N ARG A 58 4.00 -5.30 -12.10
CA ARG A 58 4.40 -4.04 -11.47
C ARG A 58 3.27 -3.00 -11.60
N ALA A 59 2.75 -2.78 -12.81
CA ALA A 59 1.69 -1.82 -13.05
C ALA A 59 0.38 -2.17 -12.31
N ALA A 60 0.09 -3.47 -12.15
CA ALA A 60 -1.05 -3.91 -11.33
C ALA A 60 -0.82 -3.58 -9.84
N CYS A 61 0.38 -3.83 -9.30
CA CYS A 61 0.73 -3.44 -7.94
C CYS A 61 0.69 -1.91 -7.73
N GLU A 62 1.21 -1.13 -8.69
CA GLU A 62 1.13 0.34 -8.66
C GLU A 62 -0.32 0.83 -8.54
N ALA A 63 -1.22 0.29 -9.36
CA ALA A 63 -2.64 0.64 -9.29
C ALA A 63 -3.27 0.29 -7.93
N MET A 64 -2.91 -0.87 -7.36
CA MET A 64 -3.39 -1.26 -6.02
C MET A 64 -2.82 -0.37 -4.91
N LEU A 65 -1.56 0.04 -5.01
CA LEU A 65 -0.96 0.98 -4.06
C LEU A 65 -1.63 2.36 -4.11
N VAL A 66 -2.04 2.83 -5.30
CA VAL A 66 -2.85 4.06 -5.43
C VAL A 66 -4.19 3.91 -4.69
N ASP A 67 -4.87 2.76 -4.81
CA ASP A 67 -6.11 2.49 -4.06
C ASP A 67 -5.87 2.52 -2.54
N VAL A 68 -4.73 1.95 -2.07
CA VAL A 68 -4.32 2.03 -0.66
C VAL A 68 -4.13 3.48 -0.21
N GLY A 69 -3.39 4.28 -1.01
CA GLY A 69 -3.16 5.69 -0.72
C GLY A 69 -4.47 6.46 -0.58
N HIS A 70 -5.38 6.32 -1.56
CA HIS A 70 -6.70 6.97 -1.50
C HIS A 70 -7.51 6.56 -0.27
N ALA A 71 -7.51 5.28 0.10
CA ALA A 71 -8.23 4.81 1.29
C ALA A 71 -7.67 5.41 2.59
N VAL A 72 -6.35 5.58 2.68
CA VAL A 72 -5.70 6.22 3.83
C VAL A 72 -6.01 7.72 3.86
N ASP A 73 -5.86 8.42 2.72
CA ASP A 73 -6.16 9.84 2.59
C ASP A 73 -7.61 10.16 2.98
N GLU A 74 -8.58 9.35 2.50
CA GLU A 74 -9.98 9.51 2.86
C GLU A 74 -10.23 9.31 4.37
N ALA A 75 -9.54 8.36 5.00
CA ALA A 75 -9.69 8.08 6.42
C ALA A 75 -9.08 9.18 7.31
N THR A 76 -8.00 9.81 6.85
CA THR A 76 -7.31 10.89 7.59
C THR A 76 -7.85 12.27 7.28
N MET A 77 -8.72 12.40 6.27
CA MET A 77 -9.34 13.67 5.88
C MET A 77 -10.12 14.28 7.06
N GLY A 78 -9.65 15.43 7.54
CA GLY A 78 -10.26 16.13 8.68
C GLY A 78 -9.74 15.71 10.06
N VAL A 79 -8.80 14.78 10.15
CA VAL A 79 -8.05 14.46 11.38
C VAL A 79 -6.95 15.50 11.53
N THR A 80 -7.29 16.67 12.06
CA THR A 80 -6.36 17.83 12.12
C THR A 80 -5.89 18.18 13.52
N GLU A 81 -6.47 17.59 14.59
CA GLU A 81 -6.20 18.04 15.94
C GLU A 81 -4.86 17.56 16.51
N HIS A 82 -4.41 16.35 16.11
CA HIS A 82 -3.11 15.82 16.57
C HIS A 82 -2.49 14.92 15.49
N ALA A 83 -1.27 15.21 15.08
CA ALA A 83 -0.53 14.41 14.07
C ALA A 83 -0.36 12.93 14.46
N VAL A 84 -0.39 12.57 15.75
CA VAL A 84 -0.41 11.17 16.23
C VAL A 84 -1.71 10.48 15.85
N ASP A 85 -2.83 11.16 15.97
CA ASP A 85 -4.14 10.60 15.61
C ASP A 85 -4.23 10.37 14.10
N GLU A 86 -3.58 11.21 13.29
CA GLU A 86 -3.45 11.02 11.85
C GLU A 86 -2.66 9.75 11.52
N ILE A 87 -1.49 9.54 12.13
CA ILE A 87 -0.67 8.33 11.94
C ILE A 87 -1.43 7.08 12.37
N VAL A 88 -2.12 7.15 13.52
CA VAL A 88 -2.89 6.01 14.05
C VAL A 88 -4.08 5.71 13.15
N THR A 89 -4.87 6.72 12.77
CA THR A 89 -6.06 6.56 11.91
C THR A 89 -5.67 6.06 10.53
N GLY A 90 -4.67 6.66 9.91
CA GLY A 90 -4.14 6.23 8.61
C GLY A 90 -3.58 4.82 8.65
N GLY A 91 -2.85 4.49 9.72
CA GLY A 91 -2.28 3.16 9.93
C GLY A 91 -3.34 2.09 10.19
N ASP A 92 -4.37 2.39 10.98
CA ASP A 92 -5.51 1.50 11.18
C ASP A 92 -6.22 1.22 9.86
N LYS A 93 -6.44 2.25 9.03
CA LYS A 93 -7.03 2.09 7.71
C LYS A 93 -6.14 1.29 6.76
N TRP A 94 -4.83 1.54 6.79
CA TRP A 94 -3.87 0.76 6.03
C TRP A 94 -3.94 -0.73 6.41
N LEU A 95 -3.96 -1.07 7.70
CA LEU A 95 -4.15 -2.45 8.17
C LEU A 95 -5.45 -3.05 7.68
N ASP A 96 -6.59 -2.32 7.75
CA ASP A 96 -7.89 -2.78 7.25
C ASP A 96 -7.83 -3.18 5.77
N VAL A 97 -7.18 -2.37 4.93
CA VAL A 97 -7.02 -2.67 3.50
C VAL A 97 -6.24 -3.97 3.30
N TYR A 98 -5.19 -4.20 4.09
CA TYR A 98 -4.36 -5.41 4.00
C TYR A 98 -4.97 -6.65 4.68
N GLU A 99 -6.10 -6.53 5.38
CA GLU A 99 -6.91 -7.68 5.79
C GLU A 99 -7.57 -8.37 4.58
N SER A 100 -7.77 -7.67 3.46
CA SER A 100 -8.21 -8.28 2.20
C SER A 100 -7.21 -9.33 1.70
N PRO A 101 -7.67 -10.57 1.40
CA PRO A 101 -6.79 -11.61 0.83
C PRO A 101 -6.11 -11.17 -0.48
N GLU A 102 -6.79 -10.36 -1.29
CA GLU A 102 -6.26 -9.79 -2.52
C GLU A 102 -5.05 -8.89 -2.26
N MET A 103 -5.23 -7.86 -1.42
CA MET A 103 -4.18 -6.89 -1.11
C MET A 103 -2.99 -7.56 -0.44
N ARG A 104 -3.26 -8.46 0.50
CA ARG A 104 -2.24 -9.23 1.20
C ARG A 104 -1.41 -10.07 0.24
N ARG A 105 -2.06 -10.85 -0.64
CA ARG A 105 -1.35 -11.69 -1.60
C ARG A 105 -0.48 -10.85 -2.54
N MET A 106 -1.09 -9.87 -3.20
CA MET A 106 -0.41 -9.07 -4.21
C MET A 106 0.68 -8.18 -3.62
N LEU A 107 0.41 -7.51 -2.50
CA LEU A 107 1.29 -6.45 -2.00
C LEU A 107 2.22 -6.91 -0.86
N LEU A 108 1.88 -7.91 -0.07
CA LEU A 108 2.79 -8.39 0.99
C LEU A 108 3.58 -9.64 0.59
N ILE A 109 3.08 -10.48 -0.31
CA ILE A 109 3.69 -11.77 -0.65
C ILE A 109 4.29 -11.73 -2.05
N ASP A 110 3.46 -11.58 -3.08
CA ASP A 110 3.90 -11.70 -4.48
C ASP A 110 4.72 -10.48 -4.93
N GLY A 111 4.38 -9.28 -4.47
CA GLY A 111 5.09 -8.03 -4.81
C GLY A 111 6.60 -8.12 -4.59
N PRO A 112 7.06 -8.31 -3.34
CA PRO A 112 8.50 -8.44 -3.08
C PRO A 112 9.12 -9.69 -3.70
N ALA A 113 8.38 -10.80 -3.81
CA ALA A 113 8.89 -12.05 -4.39
C ALA A 113 9.13 -11.95 -5.92
N VAL A 114 8.25 -11.25 -6.64
CA VAL A 114 8.31 -11.12 -8.11
C VAL A 114 9.21 -9.98 -8.55
N LEU A 115 9.12 -8.83 -7.89
CA LEU A 115 9.85 -7.62 -8.28
C LEU A 115 11.24 -7.52 -7.66
N GLY A 116 11.50 -8.28 -6.60
CA GLY A 116 12.69 -8.19 -5.77
C GLY A 116 12.59 -7.03 -4.75
N VAL A 117 13.28 -7.21 -3.62
CA VAL A 117 13.14 -6.35 -2.43
C VAL A 117 13.38 -4.88 -2.74
N GLN A 118 14.46 -4.56 -3.47
CA GLN A 118 14.83 -3.16 -3.75
C GLN A 118 13.78 -2.45 -4.62
N ALA A 119 13.34 -3.08 -5.71
CA ALA A 119 12.32 -2.50 -6.60
C ALA A 119 10.97 -2.38 -5.89
N TRP A 120 10.66 -3.34 -5.02
CA TRP A 120 9.45 -3.34 -4.22
C TRP A 120 9.45 -2.20 -3.19
N MET A 121 10.54 -1.99 -2.45
CA MET A 121 10.69 -0.87 -1.52
C MET A 121 10.48 0.48 -2.21
N THR A 122 11.13 0.68 -3.37
CA THR A 122 10.96 1.91 -4.17
C THR A 122 9.51 2.12 -4.61
N LEU A 123 8.80 1.03 -4.96
CA LEU A 123 7.41 1.10 -5.41
C LEU A 123 6.44 1.52 -4.29
N GLN A 124 6.67 1.04 -3.08
CA GLN A 124 5.85 1.34 -1.90
C GLN A 124 6.12 2.72 -1.29
N GLU A 125 7.29 3.29 -1.56
CA GLU A 125 7.78 4.48 -0.85
C GLU A 125 6.76 5.63 -0.84
N PRO A 126 6.11 6.03 -1.95
CA PRO A 126 5.17 7.15 -1.94
C PRO A 126 3.96 6.96 -1.05
N VAL A 127 3.37 5.75 -1.06
CA VAL A 127 2.09 5.44 -0.38
C VAL A 127 2.27 4.73 0.98
N GLY A 128 3.50 4.35 1.33
CA GLY A 128 3.83 3.80 2.64
C GLY A 128 4.60 4.81 3.46
N VAL A 129 5.90 4.91 3.18
CA VAL A 129 6.81 5.81 3.88
C VAL A 129 6.41 7.27 3.72
N GLY A 130 6.00 7.68 2.50
CA GLY A 130 5.65 9.07 2.18
C GLY A 130 4.45 9.59 2.98
N LEU A 131 3.40 8.80 3.13
CA LEU A 131 2.23 9.20 3.94
C LEU A 131 2.59 9.36 5.43
N ILE A 132 3.41 8.46 5.97
CA ILE A 132 3.89 8.57 7.35
C ILE A 132 4.81 9.78 7.51
N ALA A 133 5.71 10.03 6.54
CA ALA A 133 6.58 11.19 6.57
C ALA A 133 5.80 12.50 6.53
N HIS A 134 4.70 12.56 5.75
CA HIS A 134 3.79 13.71 5.71
C HIS A 134 3.17 13.97 7.09
N ALA A 135 2.60 12.95 7.72
CA ALA A 135 2.02 13.08 9.06
C ALA A 135 3.06 13.44 10.15
N LEU A 136 4.28 12.88 10.05
CA LEU A 136 5.39 13.28 10.93
C LEU A 136 5.82 14.73 10.70
N GLY A 137 5.68 15.27 9.49
CA GLY A 137 5.93 16.68 9.16
C GLY A 137 5.07 17.63 9.99
N HIS A 138 3.83 17.30 10.30
CA HIS A 138 2.98 18.08 11.19
C HIS A 138 3.53 18.15 12.65
N LEU A 139 4.26 17.10 13.10
CA LEU A 139 4.96 17.16 14.39
C LEU A 139 6.20 18.06 14.33
N VAL A 140 6.84 18.18 13.17
CA VAL A 140 7.94 19.12 12.96
C VAL A 140 7.43 20.56 12.98
N GLU A 141 6.32 20.83 12.29
CA GLU A 141 5.67 22.16 12.29
C GLU A 141 5.21 22.59 13.70
N ALA A 142 4.79 21.62 14.52
CA ALA A 142 4.41 21.82 15.91
C ALA A 142 5.62 21.88 16.88
N GLU A 143 6.85 21.88 16.37
CA GLU A 143 8.11 21.85 17.16
C GLU A 143 8.24 20.64 18.11
N MET A 144 7.53 19.56 17.81
CA MET A 144 7.52 18.33 18.62
C MET A 144 8.48 17.26 18.11
N LEU A 145 9.01 17.42 16.90
CA LEU A 145 9.94 16.50 16.26
C LEU A 145 10.98 17.30 15.45
N ARG A 146 12.20 16.78 15.33
CA ARG A 146 13.22 17.38 14.46
C ARG A 146 13.03 16.84 13.04
N ASP A 147 13.16 17.71 12.04
CA ASP A 147 13.01 17.35 10.63
C ASP A 147 13.98 16.23 10.21
N GLU A 148 15.21 16.27 10.72
CA GLU A 148 16.24 15.25 10.45
C GLU A 148 15.89 13.83 10.94
N ASP A 149 14.95 13.68 11.87
CA ASP A 149 14.51 12.38 12.40
C ASP A 149 13.37 11.76 11.54
N VAL A 150 12.66 12.56 10.73
CA VAL A 150 11.48 12.14 9.95
C VAL A 150 11.78 10.97 9.01
N PRO A 151 12.84 10.97 8.18
CA PRO A 151 13.08 9.88 7.24
C PRO A 151 13.27 8.52 7.94
N ALA A 152 14.04 8.49 9.02
CA ALA A 152 14.31 7.26 9.77
C ALA A 152 13.04 6.74 10.46
N LEU A 153 12.28 7.64 11.10
CA LEU A 153 11.05 7.30 11.80
C LEU A 153 9.97 6.80 10.82
N ALA A 154 9.80 7.44 9.67
CA ALA A 154 8.83 7.03 8.67
C ALA A 154 9.11 5.60 8.17
N HIS A 155 10.36 5.26 7.88
CA HIS A 155 10.74 3.91 7.48
C HIS A 155 10.54 2.88 8.58
N LEU A 156 10.87 3.20 9.84
CA LEU A 156 10.70 2.29 10.97
C LEU A 156 9.22 2.05 11.27
N LEU A 157 8.39 3.10 11.26
CA LEU A 157 6.95 2.97 11.45
C LEU A 157 6.30 2.17 10.32
N PHE A 158 6.66 2.46 9.07
CA PHE A 158 6.16 1.67 7.93
C PHE A 158 6.55 0.20 8.06
N GLY A 159 7.80 -0.09 8.46
CA GLY A 159 8.23 -1.45 8.77
C GLY A 159 7.41 -2.13 9.87
N ALA A 160 7.01 -1.38 10.91
CA ALA A 160 6.14 -1.89 11.96
C ALA A 160 4.74 -2.25 11.43
N PHE A 161 4.14 -1.41 10.55
CA PHE A 161 2.87 -1.72 9.89
C PHE A 161 2.95 -2.97 9.01
N VAL A 162 3.98 -3.06 8.17
CA VAL A 162 4.20 -4.24 7.29
C VAL A 162 4.35 -5.51 8.13
N GLN A 163 5.19 -5.48 9.17
CA GLN A 163 5.38 -6.62 10.06
C GLN A 163 4.10 -6.96 10.83
N GLY A 164 3.34 -5.96 11.25
CA GLY A 164 2.03 -6.13 11.87
C GLY A 164 1.05 -6.85 10.96
N ALA A 165 0.90 -6.40 9.71
CA ALA A 165 0.03 -7.03 8.71
C ALA A 165 0.42 -8.49 8.42
N LEU A 166 1.72 -8.79 8.31
CA LEU A 166 2.22 -10.16 8.15
C LEU A 166 1.91 -11.03 9.37
N ARG A 167 2.03 -10.49 10.59
CA ARG A 167 1.70 -11.20 11.84
C ARG A 167 0.22 -11.51 11.91
N ILE A 168 -0.66 -10.56 11.57
CA ILE A 168 -2.12 -10.76 11.51
C ILE A 168 -2.44 -11.88 10.51
N ALA A 169 -1.84 -11.80 9.32
CA ALA A 169 -2.06 -12.77 8.25
C ALA A 169 -1.66 -14.22 8.60
N ALA A 170 -0.64 -14.37 9.43
CA ALA A 170 -0.11 -15.67 9.85
C ALA A 170 -0.75 -16.22 11.14
N SER A 171 -1.65 -15.44 11.78
CA SER A 171 -2.24 -15.81 13.07
C SER A 171 -3.36 -16.84 12.92
N ALA A 172 -3.47 -17.71 13.92
CA ALA A 172 -4.65 -18.58 14.10
C ALA A 172 -5.87 -17.80 14.63
N GLU A 173 -5.65 -16.65 15.27
CA GLU A 173 -6.67 -15.74 15.82
C GLU A 173 -6.45 -14.31 15.25
N PRO A 174 -6.77 -14.07 13.95
CA PRO A 174 -6.43 -12.82 13.26
C PRO A 174 -7.06 -11.58 13.91
N GLU A 175 -8.32 -11.67 14.36
CA GLU A 175 -9.04 -10.55 14.99
C GLU A 175 -8.34 -10.10 16.28
N GLN A 176 -8.01 -11.04 17.18
CA GLN A 176 -7.30 -10.74 18.41
C GLN A 176 -5.92 -10.19 18.13
N THR A 177 -5.18 -10.78 17.17
CA THR A 177 -3.85 -10.32 16.78
C THR A 177 -3.90 -8.92 16.16
N SER A 178 -4.95 -8.59 15.40
CA SER A 178 -5.16 -7.25 14.84
C SER A 178 -5.29 -6.20 15.96
N LEU A 179 -6.09 -6.49 17.00
CA LEU A 179 -6.22 -5.60 18.17
C LEU A 179 -4.87 -5.36 18.86
N GLU A 180 -4.10 -6.43 19.10
CA GLU A 180 -2.79 -6.35 19.75
C GLU A 180 -1.79 -5.54 18.91
N VAL A 181 -1.75 -5.74 17.59
CA VAL A 181 -0.87 -5.01 16.68
C VAL A 181 -1.22 -3.52 16.66
N ARG A 182 -2.49 -3.17 16.53
CA ARG A 182 -2.96 -1.78 16.54
C ARG A 182 -2.61 -1.08 17.85
N GLN A 183 -2.85 -1.74 18.98
CA GLN A 183 -2.47 -1.22 20.28
C GLN A 183 -0.95 -1.00 20.42
N ALA A 184 -0.14 -1.94 19.95
CA ALA A 184 1.33 -1.81 19.98
C ALA A 184 1.83 -0.64 19.12
N ILE A 185 1.28 -0.48 17.90
CA ILE A 185 1.62 0.64 17.00
C ILE A 185 1.21 1.97 17.62
N ARG A 186 0.01 2.06 18.22
CA ARG A 186 -0.44 3.26 18.95
C ARG A 186 0.54 3.64 20.06
N LEU A 187 0.95 2.69 20.88
CA LEU A 187 1.93 2.92 21.95
C LEU A 187 3.29 3.41 21.43
N LEU A 188 3.76 2.86 20.31
CA LEU A 188 4.98 3.32 19.65
C LEU A 188 4.84 4.77 19.18
N THR A 189 3.74 5.10 18.53
CA THR A 189 3.47 6.44 17.99
C THR A 189 3.31 7.47 19.10
N GLU A 190 2.55 7.17 20.16
CA GLU A 190 2.42 8.03 21.35
C GLU A 190 3.75 8.23 22.07
N GLY A 191 4.64 7.22 22.05
CA GLY A 191 5.98 7.29 22.62
C GLY A 191 6.87 8.35 21.98
N LEU A 192 6.65 8.68 20.70
CA LEU A 192 7.36 9.75 20.00
C LEU A 192 7.09 11.13 20.63
N MET A 193 5.88 11.36 21.14
CA MET A 193 5.46 12.62 21.75
C MET A 193 6.01 12.86 23.16
N LYS A 194 6.22 11.78 23.93
CA LYS A 194 6.65 11.91 25.34
C LYS A 194 8.11 12.31 25.49
N ARG A 195 8.94 12.10 24.48
CA ARG A 195 10.39 12.33 24.52
C ARG A 195 10.81 13.79 24.41
N ASN A 196 9.97 14.66 23.88
CA ASN A 196 10.29 16.09 23.67
C ASN A 196 9.85 17.02 24.81
N ARG A 197 9.40 16.48 25.97
CA ARG A 197 9.08 17.28 27.17
C ARG A 197 10.17 17.25 28.22
N LEU A 198 11.39 16.75 27.90
CA LEU A 198 12.58 16.80 28.72
C LEU A 198 13.61 17.75 28.13
#